data_4b8a6b918af0e63087c3ddfe2a607568
#
_entry.id   4b8a6b918af0e63087c3ddfe2a607568
#
_cell.length_a   1.000
_cell.length_b   1.000
_cell.length_c   1.000
_cell.angle_alpha   90.00
_cell.angle_beta   90.00
_cell.angle_gamma   90.00
#
_symmetry.space_group_name_H-M   'P 1'
#
loop_
_entity.id
_entity.type
_entity.pdbx_description
1 polymer ?
#
loop_
_entity_poly.entity_id
_entity_poly.type
_entity_poly.pdbx_seq_one_letter_code
_entity_poly.pdbx_strand_id
1 'polypeptide(L)'
;MLIMRVYEQGLRADYVLSEDIMQKCKPWNVAIGVTLNGQVSHDFESGPHILIGGATDMGKSNVLNVIIVTLLHNQPEDVEFTLIDLKGGLEFGVYENLPQVKNFATNATEARDALEKVKAEMERTFEKLRSTGKKNVKALGIKKRHFVIIDESAELSSAGEQDKEEKTLKIECENLIKDIARRGRASGIRLLYCTQYPTAETVSSQVKRNLITRVCLPVDTAIASTVVLDEGGAEKLPLIQGRAIYKRNRCTQMQAYYISDEIIDNTVKPLIRIRPRKEEPYVPHRAKTSEPGGSYTTKFEEA
;
A
#
# COMPACT_ATOMS: atom_id res chain seq x y z
N MET A 1 32.79 -25.76 9.28
CA MET A 1 31.88 -26.89 9.09
C MET A 1 30.90 -26.51 7.97
N LEU A 2 30.93 -27.22 6.85
CA LEU A 2 30.01 -27.01 5.73
C LEU A 2 28.73 -27.79 6.01
N ILE A 3 27.59 -27.10 6.16
CA ILE A 3 26.28 -27.76 6.32
C ILE A 3 25.59 -27.71 4.95
N MET A 4 25.45 -28.85 4.30
CA MET A 4 24.67 -29.02 3.09
C MET A 4 23.25 -29.44 3.48
N ARG A 5 22.25 -28.65 3.06
CA ARG A 5 20.83 -29.02 3.21
C ARG A 5 20.33 -29.53 1.86
N VAL A 6 19.80 -30.73 1.87
CA VAL A 6 19.16 -31.33 0.69
C VAL A 6 17.66 -31.29 0.89
N TYR A 7 16.94 -30.84 -0.11
CA TYR A 7 15.48 -30.78 -0.11
C TYR A 7 14.95 -31.75 -1.17
N GLU A 8 14.04 -32.62 -0.79
CA GLU A 8 13.42 -33.59 -1.71
C GLU A 8 12.46 -32.92 -2.71
N GLN A 9 11.87 -31.80 -2.34
CA GLN A 9 10.95 -31.04 -3.19
C GLN A 9 11.34 -29.58 -3.26
N GLY A 10 11.11 -28.96 -4.42
CA GLY A 10 11.22 -27.53 -4.60
C GLY A 10 10.14 -26.74 -3.86
N LEU A 11 10.28 -25.43 -3.83
CA LEU A 11 9.30 -24.54 -3.21
C LEU A 11 7.98 -24.60 -4.03
N ARG A 12 6.90 -25.05 -3.39
CA ARG A 12 5.56 -25.16 -4.00
C ARG A 12 5.00 -23.76 -4.30
N ALA A 13 3.90 -23.69 -5.05
CA ALA A 13 3.22 -22.44 -5.43
C ALA A 13 1.87 -22.23 -4.71
N ASP A 14 1.36 -23.25 -4.05
CA ASP A 14 -0.03 -23.35 -3.58
C ASP A 14 -0.20 -23.19 -2.05
N TYR A 15 0.61 -22.34 -1.43
CA TYR A 15 0.45 -22.01 -0.02
C TYR A 15 -0.67 -20.98 0.17
N VAL A 16 -1.76 -21.40 0.83
CA VAL A 16 -2.92 -20.54 1.11
C VAL A 16 -2.83 -19.97 2.52
N LEU A 17 -3.09 -18.68 2.67
CA LEU A 17 -3.24 -18.05 3.98
C LEU A 17 -4.53 -18.57 4.63
N SER A 18 -4.46 -19.02 5.88
CA SER A 18 -5.61 -19.45 6.66
C SER A 18 -5.72 -18.63 7.95
N GLU A 19 -6.90 -18.63 8.56
CA GLU A 19 -7.11 -17.99 9.86
C GLU A 19 -6.14 -18.52 10.92
N ASP A 20 -5.90 -19.83 10.93
CA ASP A 20 -4.93 -20.49 11.79
C ASP A 20 -3.51 -19.91 11.69
N ILE A 21 -3.07 -19.58 10.47
CA ILE A 21 -1.78 -18.96 10.22
C ILE A 21 -1.78 -17.51 10.75
N MET A 22 -2.85 -16.77 10.51
CA MET A 22 -2.99 -15.38 10.98
C MET A 22 -3.01 -15.30 12.50
N GLN A 23 -3.80 -16.16 13.18
CA GLN A 23 -3.92 -16.20 14.64
C GLN A 23 -2.59 -16.50 15.35
N LYS A 24 -1.72 -17.29 14.72
CA LYS A 24 -0.38 -17.61 15.27
C LYS A 24 0.61 -16.46 15.15
N CYS A 25 0.29 -15.41 14.41
CA CYS A 25 1.16 -14.23 14.30
C CYS A 25 1.11 -13.41 15.60
N LYS A 26 2.27 -12.99 16.08
CA LYS A 26 2.37 -12.02 17.18
C LYS A 26 1.80 -10.66 16.73
N PRO A 27 1.43 -9.77 17.67
CA PRO A 27 1.03 -8.42 17.30
C PRO A 27 2.05 -7.76 16.37
N TRP A 28 1.56 -7.10 15.32
CA TRP A 28 2.36 -6.43 14.28
C TRP A 28 3.29 -7.34 13.48
N ASN A 29 3.08 -8.68 13.56
CA ASN A 29 3.73 -9.65 12.70
C ASN A 29 2.74 -10.15 11.65
N VAL A 30 3.23 -10.36 10.45
CA VAL A 30 2.47 -10.89 9.31
C VAL A 30 3.22 -12.07 8.71
N ALA A 31 2.55 -13.19 8.56
CA ALA A 31 3.05 -14.32 7.81
C ALA A 31 2.92 -14.01 6.32
N ILE A 32 4.04 -13.67 5.65
CA ILE A 32 4.01 -13.23 4.24
C ILE A 32 4.21 -14.37 3.25
N GLY A 33 4.76 -15.49 3.67
CA GLY A 33 5.01 -16.61 2.77
C GLY A 33 5.80 -17.75 3.40
N VAL A 34 6.29 -18.64 2.56
CA VAL A 34 7.03 -19.84 2.94
C VAL A 34 8.33 -19.92 2.15
N THR A 35 9.39 -20.38 2.80
CA THR A 35 10.67 -20.76 2.18
C THR A 35 10.88 -22.25 2.33
N LEU A 36 11.92 -22.80 1.72
CA LEU A 36 12.34 -24.19 1.98
C LEU A 36 12.69 -24.45 3.46
N ASN A 37 12.94 -23.40 4.24
CA ASN A 37 13.26 -23.51 5.68
C ASN A 37 12.03 -23.26 6.59
N GLY A 38 10.84 -23.10 6.02
CA GLY A 38 9.60 -22.84 6.75
C GLY A 38 9.02 -21.44 6.51
N GLN A 39 8.07 -21.05 7.34
CA GLN A 39 7.32 -19.79 7.22
C GLN A 39 8.21 -18.56 7.35
N VAL A 40 7.95 -17.56 6.51
CA VAL A 40 8.50 -16.21 6.60
C VAL A 40 7.46 -15.31 7.24
N SER A 41 7.81 -14.76 8.41
CA SER A 41 7.01 -13.74 9.07
C SER A 41 7.77 -12.43 9.12
N HIS A 42 7.09 -11.33 8.82
CA HIS A 42 7.64 -9.99 8.92
C HIS A 42 7.11 -9.28 10.17
N ASP A 43 8.03 -8.73 10.95
CA ASP A 43 7.74 -7.96 12.17
C ASP A 43 7.87 -6.45 11.89
N PHE A 44 6.73 -5.75 11.86
CA PHE A 44 6.65 -4.31 11.63
C PHE A 44 7.17 -3.46 12.80
N GLU A 45 7.41 -4.04 13.98
CA GLU A 45 8.05 -3.30 15.08
C GLU A 45 9.56 -3.18 14.87
N SER A 46 10.18 -4.19 14.30
CA SER A 46 11.62 -4.21 14.03
C SER A 46 11.97 -3.77 12.62
N GLY A 47 11.10 -4.01 11.62
CA GLY A 47 11.21 -3.57 10.23
C GLY A 47 9.99 -2.74 9.83
N PRO A 48 9.94 -1.43 10.18
CA PRO A 48 8.69 -0.66 10.07
C PRO A 48 8.23 -0.40 8.65
N HIS A 49 9.13 -0.42 7.70
CA HIS A 49 8.85 -0.06 6.31
C HIS A 49 9.26 -1.19 5.37
N ILE A 50 8.48 -1.39 4.31
CA ILE A 50 8.74 -2.40 3.28
C ILE A 50 8.73 -1.73 1.91
N LEU A 51 9.70 -2.09 1.07
CA LEU A 51 9.68 -1.86 -0.37
C LEU A 51 9.21 -3.15 -1.05
N ILE A 52 8.17 -3.05 -1.89
CA ILE A 52 7.66 -4.18 -2.66
C ILE A 52 7.77 -3.83 -4.15
N GLY A 53 8.56 -4.60 -4.89
CA GLY A 53 8.69 -4.45 -6.34
C GLY A 53 8.32 -5.74 -7.07
N GLY A 54 7.87 -5.61 -8.32
CA GLY A 54 7.55 -6.76 -9.15
C GLY A 54 6.74 -6.40 -10.37
N ALA A 55 6.92 -7.13 -11.47
CA ALA A 55 6.16 -6.92 -12.69
C ALA A 55 4.64 -7.12 -12.46
N THR A 56 3.86 -6.60 -13.40
CA THR A 56 2.40 -6.76 -13.42
C THR A 56 2.03 -8.26 -13.35
N ASP A 57 0.93 -8.58 -12.67
CA ASP A 57 0.39 -9.94 -12.50
C ASP A 57 1.27 -10.93 -11.73
N MET A 58 2.39 -10.50 -11.17
CA MET A 58 3.26 -11.38 -10.38
C MET A 58 2.80 -11.55 -8.91
N GLY A 59 1.67 -10.96 -8.50
CA GLY A 59 1.06 -11.16 -7.18
C GLY A 59 1.38 -10.07 -6.15
N LYS A 60 1.75 -8.85 -6.58
CA LYS A 60 1.98 -7.70 -5.69
C LYS A 60 0.75 -7.39 -4.84
N SER A 61 -0.42 -7.25 -5.46
CA SER A 61 -1.71 -7.00 -4.78
C SER A 61 -2.06 -8.10 -3.79
N ASN A 62 -1.79 -9.35 -4.14
CA ASN A 62 -1.98 -10.47 -3.22
C ASN A 62 -1.10 -10.35 -1.96
N VAL A 63 0.17 -9.96 -2.09
CA VAL A 63 1.07 -9.71 -0.94
C VAL A 63 0.53 -8.58 -0.07
N LEU A 64 0.01 -7.51 -0.66
CA LEU A 64 -0.61 -6.39 0.07
C LEU A 64 -1.86 -6.84 0.82
N ASN A 65 -2.73 -7.62 0.18
CA ASN A 65 -3.94 -8.17 0.81
C ASN A 65 -3.59 -9.11 1.97
N VAL A 66 -2.57 -9.96 1.83
CA VAL A 66 -2.05 -10.79 2.93
C VAL A 66 -1.66 -9.93 4.13
N ILE A 67 -0.98 -8.81 3.90
CA ILE A 67 -0.55 -7.90 4.96
C ILE A 67 -1.76 -7.21 5.60
N ILE A 68 -2.62 -6.57 4.79
CA ILE A 68 -3.78 -5.81 5.26
C ILE A 68 -4.73 -6.71 6.07
N VAL A 69 -5.10 -7.85 5.51
CA VAL A 69 -6.06 -8.78 6.14
C VAL A 69 -5.51 -9.38 7.41
N THR A 70 -4.23 -9.77 7.45
CA THR A 70 -3.61 -10.26 8.69
C THR A 70 -3.61 -9.19 9.79
N LEU A 71 -3.34 -7.93 9.44
CA LEU A 71 -3.35 -6.81 10.39
C LEU A 71 -4.78 -6.51 10.89
N LEU A 72 -5.77 -6.51 9.99
CA LEU A 72 -7.18 -6.34 10.34
C LEU A 72 -7.68 -7.46 11.24
N HIS A 73 -7.32 -8.72 10.94
CA HIS A 73 -7.71 -9.87 11.72
C HIS A 73 -7.14 -9.83 13.14
N ASN A 74 -5.86 -9.47 13.29
CA ASN A 74 -5.15 -9.58 14.56
C ASN A 74 -5.20 -8.29 15.40
N GLN A 75 -5.38 -7.12 14.79
CA GLN A 75 -5.28 -5.82 15.46
C GLN A 75 -6.40 -4.84 15.02
N PRO A 76 -7.68 -5.28 14.95
CA PRO A 76 -8.76 -4.47 14.35
C PRO A 76 -9.01 -3.13 15.07
N GLU A 77 -8.68 -3.03 16.37
CA GLU A 77 -8.86 -1.82 17.17
C GLU A 77 -7.63 -0.89 17.14
N ASP A 78 -6.46 -1.44 16.82
CA ASP A 78 -5.18 -0.73 16.95
C ASP A 78 -4.53 -0.42 15.59
N VAL A 79 -5.01 -1.01 14.47
CA VAL A 79 -4.51 -0.72 13.13
C VAL A 79 -5.27 0.43 12.49
N GLU A 80 -4.51 1.33 11.85
CA GLU A 80 -5.06 2.41 11.02
C GLU A 80 -4.35 2.39 9.66
N PHE A 81 -5.09 2.78 8.60
CA PHE A 81 -4.59 2.78 7.24
C PHE A 81 -4.77 4.14 6.57
N THR A 82 -3.78 4.53 5.79
CA THR A 82 -3.89 5.45 4.67
C THR A 82 -3.58 4.64 3.42
N LEU A 83 -4.57 4.48 2.55
CA LEU A 83 -4.48 3.70 1.33
C LEU A 83 -4.40 4.66 0.14
N ILE A 84 -3.34 4.54 -0.66
CA ILE A 84 -3.09 5.35 -1.85
C ILE A 84 -3.08 4.40 -3.04
N ASP A 85 -4.18 4.42 -3.80
CA ASP A 85 -4.48 3.55 -4.94
C ASP A 85 -4.64 4.39 -6.21
N LEU A 86 -3.52 4.68 -6.84
CA LEU A 86 -3.45 5.60 -7.98
C LEU A 86 -3.92 4.97 -9.31
N LYS A 87 -4.41 3.74 -9.24
CA LYS A 87 -5.04 3.04 -10.37
C LYS A 87 -6.57 3.08 -10.31
N GLY A 88 -7.11 4.18 -9.80
CA GLY A 88 -8.56 4.40 -9.75
C GLY A 88 -9.28 3.69 -8.62
N GLY A 89 -8.58 3.29 -7.55
CA GLY A 89 -9.18 2.67 -6.37
C GLY A 89 -9.55 1.19 -6.53
N LEU A 90 -9.06 0.53 -7.59
CA LEU A 90 -9.43 -0.86 -7.92
C LEU A 90 -8.78 -1.89 -6.99
N GLU A 91 -7.58 -1.60 -6.49
CA GLU A 91 -6.80 -2.53 -5.66
C GLU A 91 -7.29 -2.54 -4.20
N PHE A 92 -7.66 -1.38 -3.67
CA PHE A 92 -8.02 -1.23 -2.26
C PHE A 92 -9.49 -0.87 -2.01
N GLY A 93 -10.32 -0.80 -3.05
CA GLY A 93 -11.73 -0.39 -2.93
C GLY A 93 -12.54 -1.20 -1.92
N VAL A 94 -12.23 -2.49 -1.75
CA VAL A 94 -12.88 -3.36 -0.75
C VAL A 94 -12.66 -2.87 0.69
N TYR A 95 -11.59 -2.12 0.96
CA TYR A 95 -11.22 -1.61 2.28
C TYR A 95 -11.69 -0.19 2.56
N GLU A 96 -12.11 0.58 1.54
CA GLU A 96 -12.41 2.01 1.63
C GLU A 96 -13.35 2.37 2.78
N ASN A 97 -14.39 1.56 2.98
CA ASN A 97 -15.44 1.83 3.98
C ASN A 97 -15.12 1.30 5.39
N LEU A 98 -13.92 0.79 5.62
CA LEU A 98 -13.50 0.33 6.94
C LEU A 98 -13.25 1.51 7.89
N PRO A 99 -13.65 1.41 9.17
CA PRO A 99 -13.34 2.44 10.18
C PRO A 99 -11.84 2.59 10.45
N GLN A 100 -11.04 1.57 10.11
CA GLN A 100 -9.58 1.58 10.19
C GLN A 100 -8.94 2.42 9.07
N VAL A 101 -9.61 2.64 7.94
CA VAL A 101 -9.12 3.47 6.85
C VAL A 101 -9.40 4.93 7.17
N LYS A 102 -8.34 5.69 7.43
CA LYS A 102 -8.40 7.11 7.78
C LYS A 102 -8.37 8.01 6.55
N ASN A 103 -7.62 7.59 5.55
CA ASN A 103 -7.55 8.29 4.27
C ASN A 103 -7.53 7.26 3.14
N PHE A 104 -8.26 7.56 2.09
CA PHE A 104 -8.27 6.83 0.83
C PHE A 104 -8.01 7.84 -0.28
N ALA A 105 -7.05 7.56 -1.16
CA ALA A 105 -6.64 8.47 -2.21
C ALA A 105 -6.52 7.73 -3.54
N THR A 106 -7.11 8.28 -4.60
CA THR A 106 -7.16 7.69 -5.94
C THR A 106 -6.41 8.51 -6.99
N ASN A 107 -5.91 9.69 -6.61
CA ASN A 107 -5.14 10.58 -7.47
C ASN A 107 -4.05 11.31 -6.67
N ALA A 108 -3.15 12.01 -7.36
CA ALA A 108 -1.99 12.65 -6.75
C ALA A 108 -2.37 13.78 -5.76
N THR A 109 -3.44 14.51 -6.00
CA THR A 109 -3.92 15.58 -5.11
C THR A 109 -4.42 14.99 -3.80
N GLU A 110 -5.27 13.96 -3.87
CA GLU A 110 -5.75 13.25 -2.68
C GLU A 110 -4.60 12.56 -1.93
N ALA A 111 -3.63 12.01 -2.67
CA ALA A 111 -2.44 11.39 -2.08
C ALA A 111 -1.62 12.40 -1.29
N ARG A 112 -1.36 13.62 -1.84
CA ARG A 112 -0.69 14.71 -1.13
C ARG A 112 -1.44 15.06 0.16
N ASP A 113 -2.76 15.29 0.08
CA ASP A 113 -3.58 15.67 1.23
C ASP A 113 -3.60 14.57 2.31
N ALA A 114 -3.64 13.32 1.90
CA ALA A 114 -3.55 12.16 2.81
C ALA A 114 -2.18 12.08 3.49
N LEU A 115 -1.10 12.26 2.73
CA LEU A 115 0.27 12.26 3.26
C LEU A 115 0.54 13.44 4.20
N GLU A 116 -0.03 14.63 3.94
CA GLU A 116 0.04 15.76 4.85
C GLU A 116 -0.64 15.49 6.20
N LYS A 117 -1.82 14.84 6.18
CA LYS A 117 -2.51 14.42 7.41
C LYS A 117 -1.67 13.42 8.21
N VAL A 118 -1.05 12.45 7.53
CA VAL A 118 -0.11 11.50 8.17
C VAL A 118 1.09 12.24 8.78
N LYS A 119 1.68 13.20 8.07
CA LYS A 119 2.77 14.01 8.59
C LYS A 119 2.34 14.82 9.81
N ALA A 120 1.17 15.45 9.79
CA ALA A 120 0.63 16.18 10.92
C ALA A 120 0.41 15.28 12.16
N GLU A 121 -0.06 14.04 11.96
CA GLU A 121 -0.15 13.04 13.03
C GLU A 121 1.22 12.69 13.59
N MET A 122 2.20 12.48 12.71
CA MET A 122 3.59 12.23 13.09
C MET A 122 4.16 13.35 13.96
N GLU A 123 3.97 14.61 13.56
CA GLU A 123 4.47 15.77 14.33
C GLU A 123 3.79 15.87 15.71
N ARG A 124 2.47 15.72 15.80
CA ARG A 124 1.76 15.67 17.08
C ARG A 124 2.30 14.56 18.00
N THR A 125 2.66 13.42 17.42
CA THR A 125 3.25 12.32 18.18
C THR A 125 4.67 12.68 18.67
N PHE A 126 5.47 13.35 17.86
CA PHE A 126 6.80 13.83 18.27
C PHE A 126 6.72 14.89 19.39
N GLU A 127 5.73 15.77 19.38
CA GLU A 127 5.49 16.71 20.48
C GLU A 127 5.24 15.97 21.80
N LYS A 128 4.40 14.94 21.79
CA LYS A 128 4.16 14.09 22.97
C LYS A 128 5.41 13.34 23.41
N LEU A 129 6.20 12.84 22.47
CA LEU A 129 7.47 12.17 22.78
C LEU A 129 8.46 13.13 23.46
N ARG A 130 8.59 14.35 22.91
CA ARG A 130 9.47 15.40 23.48
C ARG A 130 9.01 15.82 24.88
N SER A 131 7.71 16.11 25.06
CA SER A 131 7.18 16.56 26.35
C SER A 131 7.29 15.50 27.46
N THR A 132 7.32 14.21 27.10
CA THR A 132 7.42 13.08 28.06
C THR A 132 8.80 12.49 28.16
N GLY A 133 9.79 12.95 27.39
CA GLY A 133 11.14 12.38 27.33
C GLY A 133 11.18 10.94 26.78
N LYS A 134 10.13 10.46 26.11
CA LYS A 134 10.06 9.12 25.56
C LYS A 134 10.62 9.09 24.14
N LYS A 135 11.14 7.90 23.72
CA LYS A 135 11.84 7.75 22.43
C LYS A 135 10.93 7.24 21.30
N ASN A 136 9.79 6.64 21.61
CA ASN A 136 8.87 6.07 20.62
C ASN A 136 7.49 5.80 21.24
N VAL A 137 6.50 5.53 20.38
CA VAL A 137 5.11 5.27 20.79
C VAL A 137 4.96 4.07 21.73
N LYS A 138 5.80 3.05 21.59
CA LYS A 138 5.80 1.89 22.50
C LYS A 138 6.14 2.30 23.94
N ALA A 139 7.11 3.18 24.10
CA ALA A 139 7.47 3.72 25.42
C ALA A 139 6.39 4.65 26.01
N LEU A 140 5.48 5.18 25.18
CA LEU A 140 4.28 5.92 25.58
C LEU A 140 3.08 5.00 25.92
N GLY A 141 3.19 3.68 25.71
CA GLY A 141 2.08 2.75 25.84
C GLY A 141 1.05 2.84 24.70
N ILE A 142 1.35 3.56 23.63
CA ILE A 142 0.45 3.67 22.46
C ILE A 142 0.53 2.38 21.65
N LYS A 143 -0.59 1.66 21.58
CA LYS A 143 -0.70 0.41 20.82
C LYS A 143 -0.89 0.65 19.32
N LYS A 144 -1.60 1.71 18.94
CA LYS A 144 -1.94 2.02 17.55
C LYS A 144 -0.73 2.10 16.61
N ARG A 145 -0.91 1.56 15.40
CA ARG A 145 0.04 1.69 14.28
C ARG A 145 -0.71 2.11 13.02
N HIS A 146 -0.17 3.11 12.36
CA HIS A 146 -0.75 3.66 11.15
C HIS A 146 0.08 3.21 9.93
N PHE A 147 -0.55 2.45 9.04
CA PHE A 147 0.06 1.93 7.82
C PHE A 147 -0.30 2.82 6.64
N VAL A 148 0.73 3.40 6.03
CA VAL A 148 0.62 4.12 4.76
C VAL A 148 1.00 3.14 3.66
N ILE A 149 0.06 2.81 2.79
CA ILE A 149 0.24 1.83 1.72
C ILE A 149 0.05 2.54 0.39
N ILE A 150 1.09 2.53 -0.44
CA ILE A 150 1.09 3.11 -1.78
C ILE A 150 1.21 1.96 -2.77
N ASP A 151 0.16 1.72 -3.56
CA ASP A 151 0.13 0.60 -4.52
C ASP A 151 1.13 0.79 -5.65
N GLU A 152 1.17 1.98 -6.24
CA GLU A 152 2.06 2.29 -7.36
C GLU A 152 2.76 3.63 -7.15
N SER A 153 3.96 3.56 -6.59
CA SER A 153 4.73 4.77 -6.28
C SER A 153 5.29 5.48 -7.52
N ALA A 154 5.35 4.79 -8.66
CA ALA A 154 5.79 5.40 -9.92
C ALA A 154 4.86 6.54 -10.36
N GLU A 155 3.55 6.42 -10.07
CA GLU A 155 2.56 7.47 -10.37
C GLU A 155 2.79 8.77 -9.58
N LEU A 156 3.47 8.70 -8.44
CA LEU A 156 3.88 9.86 -7.65
C LEU A 156 5.29 10.35 -7.95
N SER A 157 5.96 9.78 -8.96
CA SER A 157 7.29 10.25 -9.36
C SER A 157 7.18 11.54 -10.17
N SER A 158 7.98 12.53 -9.80
CA SER A 158 8.11 13.79 -10.54
C SER A 158 9.01 13.67 -11.79
N ALA A 159 9.68 12.53 -11.94
CA ALA A 159 10.57 12.26 -13.07
C ALA A 159 9.78 12.11 -14.37
N GLY A 160 10.16 12.85 -15.40
CA GLY A 160 9.49 12.82 -16.72
C GLY A 160 8.19 13.62 -16.80
N GLU A 161 7.68 14.19 -15.70
CA GLU A 161 6.46 14.99 -15.70
C GLU A 161 6.68 16.32 -16.43
N GLN A 162 5.81 16.61 -17.40
CA GLN A 162 5.89 17.80 -18.27
C GLN A 162 5.05 18.96 -17.71
N ASP A 163 3.92 18.65 -17.12
CA ASP A 163 3.06 19.67 -16.51
C ASP A 163 3.69 20.21 -15.23
N LYS A 164 3.77 21.53 -15.12
CA LYS A 164 4.45 22.18 -13.99
C LYS A 164 3.70 22.04 -12.67
N GLU A 165 2.37 22.08 -12.70
CA GLU A 165 1.53 21.98 -11.50
C GLU A 165 1.56 20.54 -10.98
N GLU A 166 1.37 19.57 -11.87
CA GLU A 166 1.45 18.15 -11.56
C GLU A 166 2.85 17.76 -11.04
N LYS A 167 3.91 18.28 -11.68
CA LYS A 167 5.29 18.07 -11.22
C LYS A 167 5.53 18.60 -9.82
N THR A 168 5.02 19.80 -9.51
CA THR A 168 5.15 20.37 -8.17
C THR A 168 4.42 19.52 -7.15
N LEU A 169 3.20 19.08 -7.46
CA LEU A 169 2.41 18.20 -6.63
C LEU A 169 3.13 16.87 -6.33
N LYS A 170 3.70 16.23 -7.35
CA LYS A 170 4.48 15.01 -7.21
C LYS A 170 5.74 15.19 -6.36
N ILE A 171 6.44 16.33 -6.52
CA ILE A 171 7.58 16.69 -5.67
C ILE A 171 7.15 16.83 -4.19
N GLU A 172 6.00 17.42 -3.92
CA GLU A 172 5.45 17.51 -2.57
C GLU A 172 5.19 16.11 -1.98
N CYS A 173 4.52 15.24 -2.74
CA CYS A 173 4.29 13.85 -2.35
C CYS A 173 5.61 13.11 -2.05
N GLU A 174 6.60 13.19 -2.94
CA GLU A 174 7.91 12.58 -2.72
C GLU A 174 8.59 13.06 -1.43
N ASN A 175 8.51 14.36 -1.14
CA ASN A 175 9.11 14.93 0.07
C ASN A 175 8.39 14.47 1.34
N LEU A 176 7.06 14.36 1.31
CA LEU A 176 6.27 13.79 2.40
C LEU A 176 6.61 12.32 2.64
N ILE A 177 6.70 11.52 1.57
CA ILE A 177 7.09 10.11 1.64
C ILE A 177 8.50 9.94 2.23
N LYS A 178 9.46 10.75 1.77
CA LYS A 178 10.85 10.75 2.28
C LYS A 178 10.89 11.04 3.79
N ASP A 179 10.09 12.01 4.26
CA ASP A 179 10.05 12.35 5.69
C ASP A 179 9.37 11.23 6.51
N ILE A 180 8.27 10.68 6.04
CA ILE A 180 7.57 9.54 6.67
C ILE A 180 8.51 8.32 6.74
N ALA A 181 9.19 7.96 5.65
CA ALA A 181 10.13 6.85 5.62
C ALA A 181 11.27 7.02 6.64
N ARG A 182 11.78 8.25 6.81
CA ARG A 182 12.89 8.55 7.71
C ARG A 182 12.46 8.58 9.18
N ARG A 183 11.28 9.10 9.49
CA ARG A 183 10.87 9.46 10.86
C ARG A 183 9.72 8.61 11.40
N GLY A 184 8.94 7.98 10.55
CA GLY A 184 7.70 7.30 10.89
C GLY A 184 7.83 6.21 11.95
N ARG A 185 8.98 5.51 12.01
CA ARG A 185 9.20 4.43 12.99
C ARG A 185 8.88 4.81 14.42
N ALA A 186 9.39 5.93 14.89
CA ALA A 186 9.24 6.35 16.28
C ALA A 186 7.82 6.79 16.61
N SER A 187 7.08 7.33 15.64
CA SER A 187 5.69 7.79 15.78
C SER A 187 4.63 6.70 15.55
N GLY A 188 5.05 5.46 15.26
CA GLY A 188 4.09 4.38 15.01
C GLY A 188 3.62 4.26 13.57
N ILE A 189 4.17 5.07 12.64
CA ILE A 189 3.83 5.01 11.23
C ILE A 189 4.67 3.93 10.53
N ARG A 190 4.03 3.20 9.63
CA ARG A 190 4.60 2.12 8.81
C ARG A 190 4.35 2.44 7.34
N LEU A 191 5.36 2.32 6.48
CA LEU A 191 5.25 2.61 5.06
C LEU A 191 5.43 1.32 4.25
N LEU A 192 4.44 1.00 3.44
CA LEU A 192 4.53 0.01 2.37
C LEU A 192 4.61 0.79 1.05
N TYR A 193 5.76 0.74 0.44
CA TYR A 193 6.07 1.47 -0.79
C TYR A 193 6.20 0.49 -1.94
N CYS A 194 5.22 0.50 -2.85
CA CYS A 194 5.12 -0.52 -3.88
C CYS A 194 5.29 0.08 -5.28
N THR A 195 5.85 -0.70 -6.20
CA THR A 195 5.97 -0.31 -7.60
C THR A 195 6.02 -1.54 -8.51
N GLN A 196 5.42 -1.43 -9.68
CA GLN A 196 5.51 -2.41 -10.77
C GLN A 196 6.70 -2.10 -11.69
N TYR A 197 7.17 -0.85 -11.69
CA TYR A 197 8.25 -0.37 -12.53
C TYR A 197 9.41 0.16 -11.68
N PRO A 198 10.22 -0.73 -11.06
CA PRO A 198 11.31 -0.31 -10.20
C PRO A 198 12.46 0.26 -11.02
N THR A 199 12.55 1.58 -11.08
CA THR A 199 13.67 2.33 -11.65
C THR A 199 14.35 3.17 -10.59
N ALA A 200 15.54 3.69 -10.87
CA ALA A 200 16.24 4.60 -9.95
C ALA A 200 15.47 5.92 -9.74
N GLU A 201 14.61 6.27 -10.67
CA GLU A 201 13.77 7.47 -10.63
C GLU A 201 12.53 7.24 -9.75
N THR A 202 11.87 6.08 -9.87
CA THR A 202 10.67 5.75 -9.09
C THR A 202 10.97 5.38 -7.65
N VAL A 203 12.16 4.80 -7.39
CA VAL A 203 12.61 4.42 -6.04
C VAL A 203 13.85 5.20 -5.66
N SER A 204 13.65 6.43 -5.16
CA SER A 204 14.78 7.30 -4.80
C SER A 204 15.66 6.65 -3.73
N SER A 205 16.98 6.89 -3.81
CA SER A 205 17.96 6.36 -2.86
C SER A 205 17.69 6.77 -1.41
N GLN A 206 17.07 7.93 -1.19
CA GLN A 206 16.71 8.41 0.15
C GLN A 206 15.56 7.60 0.77
N VAL A 207 14.53 7.29 0.00
CA VAL A 207 13.43 6.40 0.45
C VAL A 207 13.99 5.01 0.70
N LYS A 208 14.70 4.44 -0.27
CA LYS A 208 15.26 3.10 -0.25
C LYS A 208 16.15 2.81 0.99
N ARG A 209 16.94 3.78 1.44
CA ARG A 209 17.79 3.66 2.64
C ARG A 209 17.00 3.40 3.93
N ASN A 210 15.75 3.84 3.99
CA ASN A 210 14.89 3.68 5.16
C ASN A 210 13.99 2.43 5.06
N LEU A 211 13.84 1.86 3.85
CA LEU A 211 13.08 0.65 3.60
C LEU A 211 14.02 -0.57 3.55
N ILE A 212 14.48 -1.00 4.74
CA ILE A 212 15.46 -2.09 4.88
C ILE A 212 14.86 -3.47 4.58
N THR A 213 13.55 -3.63 4.76
CA THR A 213 12.84 -4.85 4.37
C THR A 213 12.32 -4.70 2.95
N ARG A 214 12.54 -5.72 2.14
CA ARG A 214 12.19 -5.70 0.73
C ARG A 214 11.59 -7.02 0.29
N VAL A 215 10.62 -6.93 -0.59
CA VAL A 215 10.02 -8.06 -1.30
C VAL A 215 10.13 -7.75 -2.78
N CYS A 216 10.78 -8.62 -3.53
CA CYS A 216 10.86 -8.50 -4.98
C CYS A 216 10.25 -9.75 -5.63
N LEU A 217 9.12 -9.55 -6.28
CA LEU A 217 8.51 -10.54 -7.15
C LEU A 217 9.29 -10.58 -8.48
N PRO A 218 8.99 -11.48 -9.43
CA PRO A 218 9.67 -11.52 -10.70
C PRO A 218 9.66 -10.15 -11.41
N VAL A 219 10.78 -9.79 -11.97
CA VAL A 219 11.01 -8.57 -12.76
C VAL A 219 11.76 -8.93 -14.05
N ASP A 220 11.63 -8.09 -15.06
CA ASP A 220 12.18 -8.39 -16.39
C ASP A 220 13.69 -8.23 -16.50
N THR A 221 14.31 -7.42 -15.64
CA THR A 221 15.73 -7.07 -15.75
C THR A 221 16.47 -7.15 -14.43
N ALA A 222 17.78 -7.45 -14.51
CA ALA A 222 18.67 -7.39 -13.35
C ALA A 222 18.79 -5.97 -12.76
N ILE A 223 18.57 -4.93 -13.58
CA ILE A 223 18.55 -3.54 -13.12
C ILE A 223 17.33 -3.33 -12.18
N ALA A 224 16.15 -3.76 -12.61
CA ALA A 224 14.94 -3.68 -11.78
C ALA A 224 15.09 -4.45 -10.46
N SER A 225 15.69 -5.66 -10.51
CA SER A 225 16.03 -6.42 -9.30
C SER A 225 16.97 -5.62 -8.38
N THR A 226 18.02 -5.02 -8.94
CA THR A 226 19.01 -4.24 -8.18
C THR A 226 18.38 -2.97 -7.58
N VAL A 227 17.43 -2.34 -8.26
CA VAL A 227 16.69 -1.20 -7.69
C VAL A 227 15.95 -1.61 -6.43
N VAL A 228 15.31 -2.77 -6.41
CA VAL A 228 14.56 -3.24 -5.23
C VAL A 228 15.48 -3.86 -4.19
N LEU A 229 16.36 -4.78 -4.58
CA LEU A 229 17.10 -5.65 -3.67
C LEU A 229 18.55 -5.18 -3.37
N ASP A 230 19.09 -4.18 -4.07
CA ASP A 230 20.52 -3.82 -4.14
C ASP A 230 21.39 -4.94 -4.76
N GLU A 231 20.79 -5.95 -5.34
CA GLU A 231 21.44 -7.07 -6.00
C GLU A 231 20.50 -7.71 -7.04
N GLY A 232 21.05 -8.42 -8.00
CA GLY A 232 20.29 -9.21 -8.96
C GLY A 232 19.68 -10.45 -8.32
N GLY A 233 18.79 -11.11 -9.06
CA GLY A 233 18.21 -12.40 -8.67
C GLY A 233 16.71 -12.51 -8.91
N ALA A 234 15.95 -11.43 -8.78
CA ALA A 234 14.50 -11.47 -9.02
C ALA A 234 14.15 -11.67 -10.51
N GLU A 235 15.02 -11.25 -11.42
CA GLU A 235 14.91 -11.51 -12.87
C GLU A 235 15.12 -12.99 -13.24
N LYS A 236 15.63 -13.78 -12.31
CA LYS A 236 15.86 -15.24 -12.49
C LYS A 236 14.79 -16.08 -11.83
N LEU A 237 13.85 -15.45 -11.13
CA LEU A 237 12.74 -16.17 -10.53
C LEU A 237 11.84 -16.79 -11.61
N PRO A 238 11.27 -17.98 -11.39
CA PRO A 238 10.25 -18.50 -12.26
C PRO A 238 9.04 -17.56 -12.24
N LEU A 239 8.36 -17.41 -13.39
CA LEU A 239 7.14 -16.60 -13.55
C LEU A 239 5.93 -17.29 -12.89
N ILE A 240 6.01 -17.47 -11.61
CA ILE A 240 4.96 -18.05 -10.75
C ILE A 240 4.45 -16.92 -9.87
N GLN A 241 3.15 -16.68 -9.88
CA GLN A 241 2.52 -15.67 -9.03
C GLN A 241 2.87 -15.89 -7.55
N GLY A 242 3.28 -14.83 -6.88
CA GLY A 242 3.69 -14.87 -5.48
C GLY A 242 5.10 -15.43 -5.24
N ARG A 243 5.82 -15.91 -6.27
CA ARG A 243 7.24 -16.23 -6.12
C ARG A 243 8.00 -14.93 -5.89
N ALA A 244 8.85 -14.89 -4.86
CA ALA A 244 9.53 -13.64 -4.52
C ALA A 244 10.88 -13.89 -3.84
N ILE A 245 11.69 -12.84 -3.78
CA ILE A 245 12.83 -12.74 -2.88
C ILE A 245 12.45 -11.81 -1.74
N TYR A 246 12.48 -12.33 -0.52
CA TYR A 246 12.41 -11.55 0.71
C TYR A 246 13.81 -11.20 1.18
N LYS A 247 14.06 -9.91 1.38
CA LYS A 247 15.33 -9.40 1.90
C LYS A 247 15.10 -8.57 3.15
N ARG A 248 15.81 -8.92 4.20
CA ARG A 248 16.00 -8.08 5.38
C ARG A 248 17.49 -7.96 5.70
N ASN A 249 18.11 -9.06 6.12
CA ASN A 249 19.58 -9.15 6.31
C ASN A 249 20.25 -9.86 5.13
N ARG A 250 19.53 -10.80 4.53
CA ARG A 250 19.96 -11.59 3.36
C ARG A 250 18.78 -11.84 2.45
N CYS A 251 19.04 -12.03 1.19
CA CYS A 251 18.05 -12.47 0.23
C CYS A 251 17.67 -13.93 0.46
N THR A 252 16.38 -14.22 0.47
CA THR A 252 15.84 -15.58 0.62
C THR A 252 14.66 -15.73 -0.33
N GLN A 253 14.71 -16.73 -1.18
CA GLN A 253 13.58 -17.04 -2.06
C GLN A 253 12.41 -17.58 -1.23
N MET A 254 11.21 -17.07 -1.52
CA MET A 254 9.97 -17.49 -0.87
C MET A 254 8.83 -17.64 -1.89
N GLN A 255 7.79 -18.33 -1.48
CA GLN A 255 6.47 -18.24 -2.08
C GLN A 255 5.57 -17.48 -1.12
N ALA A 256 5.01 -16.36 -1.58
CA ALA A 256 4.01 -15.62 -0.80
C ALA A 256 2.75 -16.50 -0.60
N TYR A 257 2.07 -16.31 0.52
CA TYR A 257 0.77 -16.91 0.69
C TYR A 257 -0.20 -16.34 -0.33
N TYR A 258 -1.04 -17.19 -0.88
CA TYR A 258 -2.23 -16.78 -1.62
C TYR A 258 -3.35 -16.49 -0.62
N ILE A 259 -4.10 -15.42 -0.82
CA ILE A 259 -5.29 -15.09 -0.06
C ILE A 259 -6.49 -15.08 -1.00
N SER A 260 -7.55 -15.82 -0.65
CA SER A 260 -8.78 -15.84 -1.43
C SER A 260 -9.68 -14.65 -1.10
N ASP A 261 -10.53 -14.26 -2.05
CA ASP A 261 -11.55 -13.22 -1.85
C ASP A 261 -12.49 -13.56 -0.69
N GLU A 262 -12.76 -14.85 -0.46
CA GLU A 262 -13.57 -15.32 0.66
C GLU A 262 -12.95 -14.93 2.02
N ILE A 263 -11.64 -15.11 2.19
CA ILE A 263 -10.95 -14.73 3.44
C ILE A 263 -10.93 -13.21 3.61
N ILE A 264 -10.73 -12.46 2.51
CA ILE A 264 -10.81 -11.00 2.51
C ILE A 264 -12.20 -10.56 2.96
N ASP A 265 -13.23 -11.08 2.33
CA ASP A 265 -14.63 -10.77 2.61
C ASP A 265 -15.01 -11.12 4.07
N ASN A 266 -14.65 -12.29 4.54
CA ASN A 266 -14.93 -12.74 5.90
C ASN A 266 -14.24 -11.88 6.96
N THR A 267 -13.09 -11.28 6.63
CA THR A 267 -12.39 -10.36 7.54
C THR A 267 -12.96 -8.94 7.45
N VAL A 268 -13.27 -8.46 6.25
CA VAL A 268 -13.67 -7.07 6.00
C VAL A 268 -15.13 -6.80 6.37
N LYS A 269 -16.06 -7.66 5.91
CA LYS A 269 -17.52 -7.44 6.08
C LYS A 269 -17.95 -7.22 7.54
N PRO A 270 -17.47 -7.97 8.53
CA PRO A 270 -17.83 -7.74 9.93
C PRO A 270 -17.35 -6.39 10.49
N LEU A 271 -16.29 -5.81 9.90
CA LEU A 271 -15.69 -4.56 10.34
C LEU A 271 -16.37 -3.32 9.72
N ILE A 272 -17.10 -3.48 8.62
CA ILE A 272 -17.81 -2.39 7.98
C ILE A 272 -18.95 -1.96 8.89
N ARG A 273 -18.81 -0.80 9.51
CA ARG A 273 -19.92 -0.14 10.21
C ARG A 273 -20.79 0.55 9.15
N ILE A 274 -22.02 0.11 8.99
CA ILE A 274 -23.01 0.80 8.16
C ILE A 274 -23.19 2.21 8.75
N ARG A 275 -22.51 3.21 8.17
CA ARG A 275 -22.84 4.60 8.44
C ARG A 275 -24.16 4.87 7.74
N PRO A 276 -25.21 5.40 8.42
CA PRO A 276 -26.38 5.85 7.71
C PRO A 276 -25.91 6.85 6.65
N ARG A 277 -26.28 6.58 5.40
CA ARG A 277 -25.98 7.48 4.27
C ARG A 277 -26.47 8.87 4.70
N LYS A 278 -25.59 9.88 4.76
CA LYS A 278 -26.06 11.25 4.82
C LYS A 278 -26.83 11.45 3.53
N GLU A 279 -28.17 11.55 3.64
CA GLU A 279 -28.99 11.97 2.54
C GLU A 279 -28.50 13.38 2.18
N GLU A 280 -27.78 13.51 1.07
CA GLU A 280 -27.59 14.84 0.48
C GLU A 280 -28.99 15.36 0.15
N PRO A 281 -29.36 16.57 0.60
CA PRO A 281 -30.64 17.10 0.28
C PRO A 281 -30.79 17.15 -1.25
N TYR A 282 -31.82 16.46 -1.75
CA TYR A 282 -32.17 16.48 -3.15
C TYR A 282 -32.31 17.94 -3.61
N VAL A 283 -31.37 18.45 -4.38
CA VAL A 283 -31.46 19.74 -5.05
C VAL A 283 -32.18 19.49 -6.38
N PRO A 284 -33.47 19.85 -6.50
CA PRO A 284 -34.15 19.65 -7.76
C PRO A 284 -33.48 20.51 -8.81
N HIS A 285 -33.01 19.87 -9.90
CA HIS A 285 -32.57 20.58 -11.08
C HIS A 285 -33.72 21.48 -11.56
N ARG A 286 -33.58 22.80 -11.41
CA ARG A 286 -34.50 23.77 -12.03
C ARG A 286 -34.44 23.52 -13.54
N ALA A 287 -35.51 22.99 -14.09
CA ALA A 287 -35.72 22.95 -15.52
C ALA A 287 -35.56 24.37 -16.05
N LYS A 288 -34.66 24.56 -17.00
CA LYS A 288 -34.55 25.81 -17.74
C LYS A 288 -35.90 25.98 -18.43
N THR A 289 -36.70 26.93 -17.96
CA THR A 289 -37.89 27.39 -18.65
C THR A 289 -37.44 27.97 -20.00
N SER A 290 -37.77 27.27 -21.09
CA SER A 290 -37.68 27.78 -22.43
C SER A 290 -38.71 28.90 -22.56
N GLU A 291 -38.23 30.11 -22.86
CA GLU A 291 -39.07 31.26 -23.24
C GLU A 291 -39.91 30.92 -24.49
N PRO A 292 -41.21 31.26 -24.51
CA PRO A 292 -42.01 31.17 -25.70
C PRO A 292 -41.85 32.47 -26.50
N GLY A 293 -41.15 32.41 -27.61
CA GLY A 293 -40.98 33.58 -28.45
C GLY A 293 -40.58 33.26 -29.85
N GLY A 294 -41.52 33.28 -30.77
CA GLY A 294 -41.21 33.18 -32.19
C GLY A 294 -42.39 32.69 -33.03
N SER A 295 -43.34 33.57 -33.29
CA SER A 295 -44.39 33.38 -34.31
C SER A 295 -43.73 33.36 -35.71
N TYR A 296 -43.73 32.19 -36.36
CA TYR A 296 -43.43 32.09 -37.79
C TYR A 296 -44.72 32.20 -38.57
N THR A 297 -44.90 33.29 -39.30
CA THR A 297 -45.91 33.47 -40.36
C THR A 297 -45.41 32.80 -41.64
N THR A 298 -46.00 31.70 -42.03
CA THR A 298 -45.82 31.10 -43.36
C THR A 298 -46.68 31.87 -44.37
N LYS A 299 -46.02 32.54 -45.33
CA LYS A 299 -46.65 32.96 -46.60
C LYS A 299 -46.61 31.81 -47.56
N PHE A 300 -47.79 31.36 -48.02
CA PHE A 300 -47.91 30.57 -49.24
C PHE A 300 -47.92 31.51 -50.42
N GLU A 301 -47.08 31.35 -51.40
CA GLU A 301 -47.19 31.85 -52.77
C GLU A 301 -47.57 30.66 -53.65
N GLU A 302 -48.74 30.84 -54.32
CA GLU A 302 -49.17 30.04 -55.43
C GLU A 302 -48.45 30.48 -56.71
N ALA A 303 -47.87 29.55 -57.44
CA ALA A 303 -47.84 29.45 -58.92
C ALA A 303 -47.19 28.15 -59.36
#